data_31012cc6f3cfb92770972b2305be1ebc
#
_entry.id   31012cc6f3cfb92770972b2305be1ebc
#
_cell.length_a   1.000
_cell.length_b   1.000
_cell.length_c   1.000
_cell.angle_alpha   90.00
_cell.angle_beta   90.00
_cell.angle_gamma   90.00
#
_symmetry.space_group_name_H-M   'P 1'
#
loop_
_entity.id
_entity.type
_entity.pdbx_description
1 polymer ?
#
loop_
_entity_poly.entity_id
_entity_poly.type
_entity_poly.pdbx_seq_one_letter_code
_entity_poly.pdbx_strand_id
1 'polypeptide(L)'
;MDGRLTCVDPKSFAPSKRESVLERIRDNDFDGIIIAYSCFEQIPLSKGYYQNLLIDEQKHIAEIAGKKNKATSRLKKKQEAVSKALSELSVAMDDLYNGVYLDDLGITRLFVDEAHNFKNVPLETKTNNVLGINSTGSKRCQDMMDKVHMIQKKNDGKGVVLAT
;
A
#
# COMPACT_ATOMS: atom_id res chain seq x y z
N MET A 1 -18.11 -27.82 0.70
CA MET A 1 -18.28 -26.35 0.77
C MET A 1 -17.89 -25.80 -0.58
N ASP A 2 -18.82 -25.24 -1.30
CA ASP A 2 -18.52 -24.61 -2.60
C ASP A 2 -18.07 -23.17 -2.31
N GLY A 3 -16.78 -22.91 -2.55
CA GLY A 3 -16.20 -21.59 -2.33
C GLY A 3 -16.78 -20.55 -3.29
N ARG A 4 -17.14 -19.37 -2.77
CA ARG A 4 -17.71 -18.25 -3.55
C ARG A 4 -16.57 -17.40 -4.11
N LEU A 5 -16.22 -17.60 -5.37
CA LEU A 5 -15.18 -16.84 -6.06
C LEU A 5 -15.80 -15.76 -6.95
N THR A 6 -15.14 -14.60 -7.05
CA THR A 6 -15.45 -13.58 -8.05
C THR A 6 -14.21 -13.22 -8.86
N CYS A 7 -14.42 -12.86 -10.12
CA CYS A 7 -13.35 -12.43 -11.02
C CYS A 7 -13.56 -10.98 -11.43
N VAL A 8 -12.49 -10.20 -11.42
CA VAL A 8 -12.46 -8.80 -11.82
C VAL A 8 -11.48 -8.63 -12.97
N ASP A 9 -12.00 -8.38 -14.15
CA ASP A 9 -11.24 -8.14 -15.38
C ASP A 9 -11.32 -6.66 -15.81
N PRO A 10 -10.46 -6.20 -16.73
CA PRO A 10 -10.46 -4.80 -17.17
C PRO A 10 -11.77 -4.33 -17.82
N LYS A 11 -12.57 -5.23 -18.40
CA LYS A 11 -13.85 -4.87 -19.04
C LYS A 11 -14.94 -4.62 -17.99
N SER A 12 -14.95 -5.43 -16.95
CA SER A 12 -15.87 -5.28 -15.81
C SER A 12 -15.48 -4.14 -14.87
N PHE A 13 -14.20 -3.70 -14.88
CA PHE A 13 -13.63 -2.69 -14.00
C PHE A 13 -13.41 -1.32 -14.68
N ALA A 14 -14.19 -1.00 -15.71
CA ALA A 14 -14.19 0.31 -16.35
C ALA A 14 -14.52 1.42 -15.32
N PRO A 15 -14.03 2.67 -15.48
CA PRO A 15 -14.20 3.75 -14.51
C PRO A 15 -15.66 3.95 -14.04
N SER A 16 -16.62 3.82 -14.96
CA SER A 16 -18.06 3.96 -14.66
C SER A 16 -18.68 2.80 -13.88
N LYS A 17 -17.99 1.66 -13.80
CA LYS A 17 -18.49 0.44 -13.13
C LYS A 17 -17.67 0.06 -11.89
N ARG A 18 -16.51 0.68 -11.73
CA ARG A 18 -15.53 0.33 -10.69
C ARG A 18 -16.14 0.36 -9.30
N GLU A 19 -16.81 1.44 -8.97
CA GLU A 19 -17.41 1.64 -7.65
C GLU A 19 -18.42 0.52 -7.33
N SER A 20 -19.34 0.24 -8.23
CA SER A 20 -20.35 -0.82 -8.02
C SER A 20 -19.73 -2.22 -7.92
N VAL A 21 -18.58 -2.47 -8.58
CA VAL A 21 -17.83 -3.73 -8.44
C VAL A 21 -17.18 -3.81 -7.05
N LEU A 22 -16.57 -2.73 -6.58
CA LEU A 22 -15.93 -2.68 -5.26
C LEU A 22 -16.96 -2.76 -4.13
N GLU A 23 -18.09 -2.07 -4.23
CA GLU A 23 -19.21 -2.19 -3.30
C GLU A 23 -19.72 -3.63 -3.24
N ARG A 24 -19.92 -4.25 -4.39
CA ARG A 24 -20.33 -5.66 -4.43
C ARG A 24 -19.33 -6.59 -3.76
N ILE A 25 -18.01 -6.32 -3.89
CA ILE A 25 -16.97 -7.11 -3.21
C ILE A 25 -17.03 -6.88 -1.70
N ARG A 26 -17.18 -5.64 -1.26
CA ARG A 26 -17.28 -5.27 0.15
C ARG A 26 -18.50 -5.88 0.82
N ASP A 27 -19.64 -5.82 0.15
CA ASP A 27 -20.95 -6.14 0.74
C ASP A 27 -21.33 -7.62 0.58
N ASN A 28 -20.57 -8.40 -0.19
CA ASN A 28 -20.78 -9.82 -0.35
C ASN A 28 -19.66 -10.64 0.27
N ASP A 29 -20.02 -11.75 0.86
CA ASP A 29 -19.11 -12.69 1.50
C ASP A 29 -18.48 -13.61 0.44
N PHE A 30 -17.43 -13.14 -0.22
CA PHE A 30 -16.63 -13.93 -1.16
C PHE A 30 -15.45 -14.58 -0.43
N ASP A 31 -15.21 -15.87 -0.69
CA ASP A 31 -14.05 -16.60 -0.19
C ASP A 31 -12.76 -16.23 -0.93
N GLY A 32 -12.89 -15.73 -2.17
CA GLY A 32 -11.75 -15.29 -2.95
C GLY A 32 -12.11 -14.37 -4.11
N ILE A 33 -11.14 -13.52 -4.47
CA ILE A 33 -11.23 -12.56 -5.56
C ILE A 33 -10.05 -12.78 -6.48
N ILE A 34 -10.31 -13.06 -7.75
CA ILE A 34 -9.29 -13.11 -8.80
C ILE A 34 -9.35 -11.77 -9.54
N ILE A 35 -8.26 -11.02 -9.50
CA ILE A 35 -8.21 -9.68 -10.06
C ILE A 35 -7.00 -9.47 -10.96
N ALA A 36 -7.20 -8.86 -12.13
CA ALA A 36 -6.10 -8.46 -12.99
C ALA A 36 -5.28 -7.33 -12.35
N TYR A 37 -3.95 -7.34 -12.51
CA TYR A 37 -3.07 -6.28 -11.95
C TYR A 37 -3.49 -4.87 -12.34
N SER A 38 -3.85 -4.67 -13.60
CA SER A 38 -4.33 -3.37 -14.08
C SER A 38 -5.60 -2.87 -13.38
N CYS A 39 -6.40 -3.77 -12.82
CA CYS A 39 -7.56 -3.42 -11.99
C CYS A 39 -7.14 -3.19 -10.54
N PHE A 40 -6.28 -4.07 -10.01
CA PHE A 40 -5.79 -3.98 -8.63
C PHE A 40 -5.03 -2.67 -8.35
N GLU A 41 -4.21 -2.21 -9.30
CA GLU A 41 -3.50 -0.94 -9.24
C GLU A 41 -4.44 0.28 -9.15
N GLN A 42 -5.67 0.15 -9.59
CA GLN A 42 -6.66 1.22 -9.59
C GLN A 42 -7.52 1.28 -8.31
N ILE A 43 -7.29 0.38 -7.36
CA ILE A 43 -7.96 0.41 -6.05
C ILE A 43 -7.05 1.15 -5.07
N PRO A 44 -7.41 2.35 -4.62
CA PRO A 44 -6.55 3.12 -3.71
C PRO A 44 -6.61 2.57 -2.28
N LEU A 45 -5.57 2.89 -1.51
CA LEU A 45 -5.60 2.82 -0.05
C LEU A 45 -6.19 4.11 0.52
N SER A 46 -6.86 4.04 1.67
CA SER A 46 -7.51 5.19 2.27
C SER A 46 -6.51 6.23 2.80
N LYS A 47 -6.95 7.47 2.89
CA LYS A 47 -6.21 8.55 3.58
C LYS A 47 -5.87 8.15 5.01
N GLY A 48 -6.83 7.54 5.71
CA GLY A 48 -6.63 7.07 7.08
C GLY A 48 -5.51 6.04 7.19
N TYR A 49 -5.36 5.15 6.21
CA TYR A 49 -4.24 4.22 6.16
C TYR A 49 -2.89 4.95 6.07
N TYR A 50 -2.74 5.89 5.15
CA TYR A 50 -1.50 6.66 5.00
C TYR A 50 -1.20 7.56 6.20
N GLN A 51 -2.21 8.16 6.82
CA GLN A 51 -2.04 8.92 8.06
C GLN A 51 -1.50 8.03 9.19
N ASN A 52 -2.08 6.85 9.38
CA ASN A 52 -1.61 5.90 10.39
C ASN A 52 -0.18 5.41 10.12
N LEU A 53 0.18 5.20 8.85
CA LEU A 53 1.53 4.81 8.47
C LEU A 53 2.54 5.90 8.86
N LEU A 54 2.26 7.15 8.56
CA LEU A 54 3.13 8.29 8.91
C LEU A 54 3.21 8.54 10.42
N ILE A 55 2.12 8.35 11.16
CA ILE A 55 2.10 8.44 12.63
C ILE A 55 2.98 7.34 13.24
N ASP A 56 2.89 6.11 12.74
CA ASP A 56 3.71 5.01 13.23
C ASP A 56 5.20 5.25 12.93
N GLU A 57 5.51 5.82 11.77
CA GLU A 57 6.88 6.22 11.44
C GLU A 57 7.39 7.35 12.35
N GLN A 58 6.56 8.34 12.68
CA GLN A 58 6.93 9.37 13.68
C GLN A 58 7.27 8.77 15.04
N LYS A 59 6.44 7.83 15.53
CA LYS A 59 6.69 7.14 16.79
C LYS A 59 8.03 6.38 16.76
N HIS A 60 8.27 5.64 15.68
CA HIS A 60 9.52 4.90 15.50
C HIS A 60 10.76 5.81 15.48
N ILE A 61 10.70 6.95 14.79
CA ILE A 61 11.76 7.95 14.78
C ILE A 61 12.01 8.49 16.21
N ALA A 62 10.94 8.79 16.95
CA ALA A 62 11.03 9.30 18.33
C ALA A 62 11.68 8.27 19.28
N GLU A 63 11.33 6.99 19.16
CA GLU A 63 11.94 5.90 19.93
C GLU A 63 13.44 5.77 19.66
N ILE A 64 13.85 5.83 18.38
CA ILE A 64 15.26 5.77 18.00
C ILE A 64 16.02 6.99 18.56
N ALA A 65 15.42 8.18 18.48
CA ALA A 65 16.02 9.41 19.00
C ALA A 65 16.21 9.35 20.53
N GLY A 66 15.21 8.81 21.25
CA GLY A 66 15.28 8.62 22.70
C GLY A 66 16.38 7.65 23.15
N LYS A 67 16.58 6.56 22.40
CA LYS A 67 17.62 5.55 22.70
C LYS A 67 19.06 6.03 22.44
N LYS A 68 19.27 7.03 21.60
CA LYS A 68 20.61 7.47 21.15
C LYS A 68 21.12 8.76 21.80
N ASN A 69 20.46 9.34 22.79
CA ASN A 69 20.84 10.60 23.48
C ASN A 69 21.28 11.78 22.56
N LYS A 70 21.28 11.63 21.25
CA LYS A 70 21.52 12.68 20.24
C LYS A 70 20.75 12.32 18.96
N ALA A 71 19.77 13.14 18.62
CA ALA A 71 19.15 13.09 17.31
C ALA A 71 20.20 13.48 16.25
N THR A 72 20.62 12.54 15.41
CA THR A 72 21.50 12.85 14.28
C THR A 72 20.78 13.79 13.31
N SER A 73 21.50 14.63 12.57
CA SER A 73 20.91 15.52 11.56
C SER A 73 20.00 14.79 10.55
N ARG A 74 20.30 13.52 10.28
CA ARG A 74 19.49 12.64 9.43
C ARG A 74 18.11 12.32 10.05
N LEU A 75 18.06 12.03 11.35
CA LEU A 75 16.80 11.77 12.07
C LEU A 75 15.89 13.02 12.10
N LYS A 76 16.50 14.20 12.31
CA LYS A 76 15.74 15.48 12.26
C LYS A 76 15.15 15.72 10.87
N LYS A 77 15.94 15.56 9.81
CA LYS A 77 15.44 15.67 8.42
C LYS A 77 14.30 14.69 8.11
N LYS A 78 14.41 13.44 8.59
CA LYS A 78 13.37 12.44 8.40
C LYS A 78 12.10 12.81 9.16
N GLN A 79 12.22 13.32 10.39
CA GLN A 79 11.09 13.79 11.19
C GLN A 79 10.38 14.99 10.53
N GLU A 80 11.14 15.94 10.00
CA GLU A 80 10.59 17.08 9.25
C GLU A 80 9.86 16.62 7.99
N ALA A 81 10.42 15.68 7.23
CA ALA A 81 9.79 15.12 6.04
C ALA A 81 8.47 14.41 6.35
N VAL A 82 8.41 13.61 7.41
CA VAL A 82 7.19 12.92 7.84
C VAL A 82 6.13 13.92 8.33
N SER A 83 6.53 14.94 9.09
CA SER A 83 5.61 15.99 9.55
C SER A 83 5.04 16.82 8.38
N LYS A 84 5.88 17.11 7.38
CA LYS A 84 5.45 17.77 6.15
C LYS A 84 4.47 16.91 5.36
N ALA A 85 4.79 15.63 5.16
CA ALA A 85 3.90 14.68 4.47
C ALA A 85 2.54 14.54 5.16
N LEU A 86 2.50 14.52 6.50
CA LEU A 86 1.25 14.52 7.26
C LEU A 86 0.41 15.78 7.01
N SER A 87 1.05 16.95 6.99
CA SER A 87 0.34 18.21 6.72
C SER A 87 -0.18 18.28 5.28
N GLU A 88 0.62 17.84 4.30
CA GLU A 88 0.22 17.81 2.90
C GLU A 88 -0.92 16.80 2.67
N LEU A 89 -0.86 15.63 3.31
CA LEU A 89 -1.91 14.61 3.22
C LEU A 89 -3.22 15.11 3.83
N SER A 90 -3.18 15.92 4.90
CA SER A 90 -4.38 16.47 5.51
C SER A 90 -5.11 17.46 4.58
N VAL A 91 -4.36 18.18 3.74
CA VAL A 91 -4.90 19.20 2.82
C VAL A 91 -5.33 18.59 1.47
N ALA A 92 -4.55 17.63 0.93
CA ALA A 92 -4.68 17.22 -0.48
C ALA A 92 -5.78 16.20 -0.78
N MET A 93 -6.36 15.52 0.20
CA MET A 93 -7.24 14.38 -0.05
C MET A 93 -8.69 14.54 0.40
N ASP A 94 -9.12 15.72 0.78
CA ASP A 94 -10.51 15.90 1.25
C ASP A 94 -11.58 15.84 0.11
N ASP A 95 -11.17 15.92 -1.17
CA ASP A 95 -12.13 16.16 -2.25
C ASP A 95 -12.15 15.18 -3.42
N LEU A 96 -11.33 14.11 -3.47
CA LEU A 96 -11.12 13.44 -4.78
C LEU A 96 -11.62 12.01 -4.92
N TYR A 97 -11.96 11.32 -3.85
CA TYR A 97 -12.45 9.94 -3.97
C TYR A 97 -13.44 9.58 -2.86
N ASN A 98 -14.71 9.44 -3.24
CA ASN A 98 -15.80 9.00 -2.35
C ASN A 98 -16.11 7.50 -2.49
N GLY A 99 -15.23 6.73 -3.09
CA GLY A 99 -15.45 5.33 -3.37
C GLY A 99 -14.91 4.38 -2.29
N VAL A 100 -14.96 3.08 -2.58
CA VAL A 100 -14.48 2.00 -1.71
C VAL A 100 -12.97 1.85 -1.84
N TYR A 101 -12.26 1.86 -0.72
CA TYR A 101 -10.81 1.66 -0.62
C TYR A 101 -10.46 0.18 -0.43
N LEU A 102 -9.21 -0.18 -0.70
CA LEU A 102 -8.74 -1.55 -0.52
C LEU A 102 -8.82 -2.02 0.94
N ASP A 103 -8.54 -1.13 1.87
CA ASP A 103 -8.61 -1.41 3.31
C ASP A 103 -10.05 -1.62 3.83
N ASP A 104 -11.08 -1.18 3.06
CA ASP A 104 -12.50 -1.42 3.34
C ASP A 104 -12.98 -2.82 2.88
N LEU A 105 -12.25 -3.46 1.96
CA LEU A 105 -12.68 -4.74 1.34
C LEU A 105 -12.53 -5.96 2.26
N GLY A 106 -11.96 -5.81 3.45
CA GLY A 106 -11.80 -6.91 4.38
C GLY A 106 -10.79 -7.99 3.95
N ILE A 107 -9.94 -7.71 2.97
CA ILE A 107 -8.96 -8.66 2.44
C ILE A 107 -7.93 -9.00 3.52
N THR A 108 -7.78 -10.30 3.79
CA THR A 108 -6.84 -10.81 4.80
C THR A 108 -5.63 -11.53 4.19
N ARG A 109 -5.71 -11.93 2.92
CA ARG A 109 -4.61 -12.65 2.23
C ARG A 109 -4.45 -12.14 0.81
N LEU A 110 -3.20 -12.10 0.35
CA LEU A 110 -2.85 -11.70 -1.00
C LEU A 110 -1.92 -12.74 -1.63
N PHE A 111 -2.31 -13.24 -2.78
CA PHE A 111 -1.48 -14.11 -3.62
C PHE A 111 -1.13 -13.31 -4.87
N VAL A 112 0.16 -13.07 -5.07
CA VAL A 112 0.67 -12.31 -6.23
C VAL A 112 1.38 -13.29 -7.15
N ASP A 113 0.79 -13.55 -8.30
CA ASP A 113 1.42 -14.34 -9.37
C ASP A 113 2.38 -13.45 -10.16
N GLU A 114 3.42 -14.04 -10.77
CA GLU A 114 4.42 -13.28 -11.54
C GLU A 114 4.97 -12.06 -10.77
N ALA A 115 5.28 -12.22 -9.48
CA ALA A 115 5.71 -11.16 -8.57
C ALA A 115 6.99 -10.44 -9.05
N HIS A 116 7.76 -11.05 -9.95
CA HIS A 116 8.92 -10.42 -10.56
C HIS A 116 8.59 -9.11 -11.31
N ASN A 117 7.33 -8.90 -11.70
CA ASN A 117 6.85 -7.65 -12.28
C ASN A 117 6.95 -6.46 -11.33
N PHE A 118 7.10 -6.70 -10.03
CA PHE A 118 7.15 -5.68 -8.96
C PHE A 118 8.53 -5.55 -8.30
N LYS A 119 9.58 -6.04 -8.94
CA LYS A 119 10.97 -6.01 -8.40
C LYS A 119 11.59 -4.62 -8.24
N ASN A 120 11.06 -3.60 -8.94
CA ASN A 120 11.60 -2.25 -8.94
C ASN A 120 11.00 -1.37 -7.83
N VAL A 121 11.03 -1.84 -6.60
CA VAL A 121 10.63 -1.05 -5.42
C VAL A 121 11.73 -0.01 -5.15
N PRO A 122 11.38 1.27 -4.83
CA PRO A 122 12.36 2.26 -4.43
C PRO A 122 13.11 1.80 -3.18
N LEU A 123 14.44 1.71 -3.26
CA LEU A 123 15.27 1.37 -2.12
C LEU A 123 16.01 2.61 -1.63
N GLU A 124 15.83 2.97 -0.36
CA GLU A 124 16.69 3.96 0.30
C GLU A 124 18.07 3.36 0.56
N THR A 125 18.98 3.50 -0.38
CA THR A 125 20.37 3.06 -0.21
C THR A 125 21.28 4.23 0.21
N LYS A 126 22.28 3.93 1.05
CA LYS A 126 23.32 4.91 1.43
C LYS A 126 24.30 5.20 0.28
N THR A 127 24.32 4.36 -0.74
CA THR A 127 25.26 4.41 -1.86
C THR A 127 24.48 4.69 -3.14
N ASN A 128 24.73 5.82 -3.76
CA ASN A 128 24.29 6.11 -5.11
C ASN A 128 25.11 5.22 -6.07
N ASN A 129 24.45 4.53 -7.03
CA ASN A 129 25.07 3.66 -8.04
C ASN A 129 25.54 2.28 -7.56
N VAL A 130 24.70 1.50 -6.94
CA VAL A 130 24.93 0.05 -6.85
C VAL A 130 24.44 -0.62 -8.13
N LEU A 131 25.37 -1.34 -8.80
CA LEU A 131 25.04 -2.04 -10.06
C LEU A 131 23.87 -3.01 -9.85
N GLY A 132 22.81 -2.86 -10.65
CA GLY A 132 21.62 -3.71 -10.56
C GLY A 132 20.54 -3.24 -9.58
N ILE A 133 20.76 -2.15 -8.84
CA ILE A 133 19.73 -1.54 -7.97
C ILE A 133 19.25 -0.24 -8.60
N ASN A 134 17.99 -0.19 -8.97
CA ASN A 134 17.35 1.00 -9.48
C ASN A 134 16.82 1.85 -8.33
N SER A 135 17.46 2.98 -8.03
CA SER A 135 17.06 3.88 -6.94
C SER A 135 15.77 4.66 -7.22
N THR A 136 15.34 4.71 -8.49
CA THR A 136 14.17 5.50 -8.92
C THR A 136 12.85 4.76 -8.83
N GLY A 137 12.81 3.48 -8.51
CA GLY A 137 11.60 2.67 -8.34
C GLY A 137 10.42 3.05 -9.25
N SER A 138 9.45 2.18 -9.39
CA SER A 138 8.23 2.53 -10.13
C SER A 138 7.08 2.80 -9.16
N LYS A 139 6.19 3.75 -9.51
CA LYS A 139 4.96 4.03 -8.73
C LYS A 139 4.10 2.77 -8.54
N ARG A 140 4.06 1.92 -9.57
CA ARG A 140 3.38 0.62 -9.55
C ARG A 140 3.96 -0.33 -8.50
N CYS A 141 5.29 -0.39 -8.40
CA CYS A 141 5.95 -1.24 -7.40
C CYS A 141 5.76 -0.70 -5.98
N GLN A 142 5.76 0.63 -5.82
CA GLN A 142 5.46 1.27 -4.54
C GLN A 142 4.02 1.00 -4.10
N ASP A 143 3.04 1.18 -4.98
CA ASP A 143 1.64 0.89 -4.71
C ASP A 143 1.42 -0.57 -4.27
N MET A 144 2.04 -1.52 -4.98
CA MET A 144 1.99 -2.93 -4.59
C MET A 144 2.62 -3.16 -3.22
N MET A 145 3.76 -2.53 -2.92
CA MET A 145 4.42 -2.65 -1.63
C MET A 145 3.56 -2.10 -0.49
N ASP A 146 2.91 -0.95 -0.69
CA ASP A 146 2.02 -0.34 0.30
C ASP A 146 0.83 -1.26 0.60
N LYS A 147 0.25 -1.90 -0.44
CA LYS A 147 -0.84 -2.87 -0.31
C LYS A 147 -0.40 -4.16 0.40
N VAL A 148 0.80 -4.65 0.09
CA VAL A 148 1.43 -5.78 0.80
C VAL A 148 1.62 -5.43 2.28
N HIS A 149 2.17 -4.27 2.59
CA HIS A 149 2.35 -3.81 3.97
C HIS A 149 1.02 -3.68 4.72
N MET A 150 -0.02 -3.18 4.05
CA MET A 150 -1.36 -3.08 4.65
C MET A 150 -1.88 -4.46 5.09
N ILE A 151 -1.77 -5.48 4.22
CA ILE A 151 -2.22 -6.83 4.54
C ILE A 151 -1.35 -7.46 5.63
N GLN A 152 -0.04 -7.32 5.54
CA GLN A 152 0.88 -7.85 6.56
C GLN A 152 0.64 -7.20 7.93
N LYS A 153 0.40 -5.89 7.98
CA LYS A 153 0.11 -5.17 9.23
C LYS A 153 -1.17 -5.69 9.91
N LYS A 154 -2.20 -6.05 9.13
CA LYS A 154 -3.44 -6.67 9.64
C LYS A 154 -3.26 -8.12 10.09
N ASN A 155 -2.16 -8.79 9.70
CA ASN A 155 -1.94 -10.23 9.91
C ASN A 155 -0.59 -10.55 10.57
N ASP A 156 -0.10 -9.70 11.46
CA ASP A 156 1.15 -9.91 12.22
C ASP A 156 2.35 -10.28 11.32
N GLY A 157 2.51 -9.58 10.21
CA GLY A 157 3.58 -9.78 9.24
C GLY A 157 3.35 -10.94 8.25
N LYS A 158 2.16 -11.54 8.23
CA LYS A 158 1.80 -12.69 7.39
C LYS A 158 0.75 -12.32 6.34
N GLY A 159 0.26 -13.33 5.61
CA GLY A 159 -0.91 -13.18 4.72
C GLY A 159 -0.57 -12.83 3.28
N VAL A 160 0.72 -12.77 2.89
CA VAL A 160 1.13 -12.50 1.51
C VAL A 160 1.99 -13.64 0.98
N VAL A 161 1.67 -14.11 -0.23
CA VAL A 161 2.44 -15.10 -1.00
C VAL A 161 2.81 -14.50 -2.34
N LEU A 162 4.09 -14.51 -2.66
CA LEU A 162 4.64 -14.04 -3.92
C LEU A 162 5.11 -15.24 -4.73
N ALA A 163 4.51 -15.50 -5.88
CA ALA A 163 4.89 -16.54 -6.82
C ALA A 163 5.62 -15.93 -8.02
N THR A 164 6.65 -16.61 -8.53
CA THR A 164 7.43 -16.22 -9.73
C THR A 164 7.73 -17.44 -10.57
#